data_44b94b35699d231984ba7993fab4300d
#
_entry.id   44b94b35699d231984ba7993fab4300d
#
_cell.length_a   1.000
_cell.length_b   1.000
_cell.length_c   1.000
_cell.angle_alpha   90.00
_cell.angle_beta   90.00
_cell.angle_gamma   90.00
#
_symmetry.space_group_name_H-M   'P 1'
#
loop_
_entity.id
_entity.type
_entity.pdbx_description
1 polymer ?
#
loop_
_entity_poly.entity_id
_entity_poly.type
_entity_poly.pdbx_seq_one_letter_code
_entity_poly.pdbx_strand_id
1 'polypeptide(L)'
;MSRILWALALLVAAPTFAQGGQVLYPGLTGTALRDAVRADFAPDQTLGYGPARDALFGWEQAQYGRLRGVYTGMEIVLTPGADPSSDAFSKGINTEHTVPRSMGSTGMAESDMHHLFPTRVEANSARGNSPFAEIPDAETSEWFRGTASQSGIPSVAIDEWSEATSDRFEPREDHAGNAARAVFYHAAVYTTMPTSFFEAQLDDLLRWHTEDVADTAEAARSAWIATQQGTENPFVLDSTLARRIWGPAGPPPPPPPTGGSSVWINELHYDDAGGDDGEGVEVAGPAGTSLAGWSLALYNGSTDELYSTIALSGTLADQQNGFGTAWFATPGLQNGSPDGLALIDPEGAVIQFLSYEGTFTAADGPAAGETSVDIGVEEPGDTPEGQSLQLTGTGDAYADFAWTGPLAGSPGQPNAGQTFEGAPPPPPAETAWINEIHYDNAGRDQNE
;
A
#
# COMPACT_ATOMS: atom_id res chain seq x y z
N MET A 1 6.44 60.65 -8.47
CA MET A 1 6.90 59.68 -7.49
C MET A 1 6.01 58.46 -7.61
N SER A 2 6.46 57.46 -8.40
CA SER A 2 5.70 56.25 -8.68
C SER A 2 6.14 55.19 -7.69
N ARG A 3 5.20 54.65 -6.89
CA ARG A 3 5.45 53.55 -5.95
C ARG A 3 5.21 52.23 -6.69
N ILE A 4 6.30 51.50 -6.93
CA ILE A 4 6.26 50.12 -7.44
C ILE A 4 5.96 49.23 -6.21
N LEU A 5 4.77 48.60 -6.19
CA LEU A 5 4.45 47.54 -5.28
C LEU A 5 5.07 46.24 -5.84
N TRP A 6 6.03 45.69 -5.10
CA TRP A 6 6.51 44.31 -5.29
C TRP A 6 5.51 43.37 -4.64
N ALA A 7 4.80 42.59 -5.44
CA ALA A 7 4.05 41.44 -4.95
C ALA A 7 5.03 40.29 -4.72
N LEU A 8 5.23 39.97 -3.44
CA LEU A 8 5.98 38.78 -3.02
C LEU A 8 5.08 37.56 -3.27
N ALA A 9 5.32 36.83 -4.35
CA ALA A 9 4.72 35.53 -4.55
C ALA A 9 5.38 34.54 -3.54
N LEU A 10 4.64 34.17 -2.49
CA LEU A 10 5.01 33.01 -1.68
C LEU A 10 4.87 31.77 -2.59
N LEU A 11 6.00 31.21 -3.03
CA LEU A 11 6.05 29.84 -3.50
C LEU A 11 5.81 28.96 -2.26
N VAL A 12 4.60 28.48 -2.07
CA VAL A 12 4.34 27.33 -1.21
C VAL A 12 4.90 26.15 -1.99
N ALA A 13 6.04 25.61 -1.52
CA ALA A 13 6.54 24.34 -2.00
C ALA A 13 5.45 23.30 -1.73
N ALA A 14 4.89 22.70 -2.77
CA ALA A 14 4.04 21.54 -2.63
C ALA A 14 4.87 20.45 -1.93
N PRO A 15 4.32 19.75 -0.92
CA PRO A 15 5.00 18.61 -0.34
C PRO A 15 5.22 17.59 -1.45
N THR A 16 6.47 17.15 -1.61
CA THR A 16 6.81 16.00 -2.45
C THR A 16 6.30 14.77 -1.71
N PHE A 17 5.12 14.30 -2.06
CA PHE A 17 4.60 13.04 -1.54
C PHE A 17 5.41 11.91 -2.18
N ALA A 18 6.10 11.12 -1.35
CA ALA A 18 6.61 9.83 -1.74
C ALA A 18 5.40 8.93 -2.04
N GLN A 19 5.32 8.39 -3.25
CA GLN A 19 4.30 7.41 -3.63
C GLN A 19 4.51 6.14 -2.79
N GLY A 20 3.43 5.64 -2.17
CA GLY A 20 3.31 4.27 -1.71
C GLY A 20 4.03 3.84 -0.43
N GLY A 21 4.55 4.76 0.38
CA GLY A 21 5.42 4.41 1.51
C GLY A 21 4.81 4.49 2.91
N GLN A 22 3.53 4.79 3.08
CA GLN A 22 2.95 4.93 4.42
C GLN A 22 2.07 3.73 4.76
N VAL A 23 2.48 2.91 5.74
CA VAL A 23 1.60 1.88 6.30
C VAL A 23 0.73 2.50 7.38
N LEU A 24 -0.57 2.61 7.11
CA LEU A 24 -1.56 3.12 8.05
C LEU A 24 -1.93 2.03 9.06
N TYR A 25 -1.92 2.36 10.37
CA TYR A 25 -2.30 1.46 11.45
C TYR A 25 -1.55 0.13 11.41
N PRO A 26 -0.22 0.13 11.54
CA PRO A 26 0.58 -1.09 11.54
C PRO A 26 0.06 -2.07 12.59
N GLY A 27 0.03 -3.36 12.26
CA GLY A 27 -0.47 -4.42 13.14
C GLY A 27 -2.00 -4.59 13.19
N LEU A 28 -2.81 -3.70 12.60
CA LEU A 28 -4.25 -3.90 12.48
C LEU A 28 -4.60 -4.61 11.15
N THR A 29 -5.60 -5.50 11.20
CA THR A 29 -6.16 -6.19 10.03
C THR A 29 -7.68 -6.31 10.14
N GLY A 30 -8.34 -6.68 9.04
CA GLY A 30 -9.77 -7.00 9.00
C GLY A 30 -10.65 -5.88 9.53
N THR A 31 -11.64 -6.24 10.34
CA THR A 31 -12.65 -5.31 10.85
C THR A 31 -12.05 -4.22 11.75
N ALA A 32 -11.05 -4.54 12.58
CA ALA A 32 -10.40 -3.54 13.46
C ALA A 32 -9.68 -2.46 12.64
N LEU A 33 -8.98 -2.86 11.58
CA LEU A 33 -8.33 -1.93 10.65
C LEU A 33 -9.36 -1.08 9.91
N ARG A 34 -10.41 -1.70 9.36
CA ARG A 34 -11.48 -0.98 8.69
C ARG A 34 -12.15 0.06 9.59
N ASP A 35 -12.38 -0.26 10.86
CA ASP A 35 -13.01 0.65 11.81
C ASP A 35 -12.09 1.82 12.17
N ALA A 36 -10.77 1.61 12.27
CA ALA A 36 -9.77 2.67 12.43
C ALA A 36 -9.75 3.59 11.20
N VAL A 37 -9.70 3.03 10.00
CA VAL A 37 -9.80 3.79 8.74
C VAL A 37 -11.07 4.64 8.69
N ARG A 38 -12.21 4.07 9.06
CA ARG A 38 -13.47 4.83 9.11
C ARG A 38 -13.43 5.98 10.10
N ALA A 39 -12.82 5.78 11.27
CA ALA A 39 -12.74 6.81 12.30
C ALA A 39 -11.96 8.04 11.84
N ASP A 40 -10.88 7.83 11.09
CA ASP A 40 -9.93 8.90 10.75
C ASP A 40 -10.09 9.44 9.31
N PHE A 41 -10.68 8.65 8.39
CA PHE A 41 -10.80 9.01 6.97
C PHE A 41 -12.25 9.24 6.49
N ALA A 42 -13.25 9.11 7.36
CA ALA A 42 -14.59 9.56 6.99
C ALA A 42 -14.59 11.09 6.82
N PRO A 43 -15.18 11.63 5.73
CA PRO A 43 -15.16 13.06 5.52
C PRO A 43 -16.00 13.79 6.58
N ASP A 44 -15.49 14.89 7.08
CA ASP A 44 -16.23 15.75 8.02
C ASP A 44 -17.45 16.40 7.36
N GLN A 45 -17.33 16.66 6.05
CA GLN A 45 -18.36 17.32 5.25
C GLN A 45 -18.22 16.95 3.77
N THR A 46 -19.28 17.14 3.02
CA THR A 46 -19.28 17.13 1.55
C THR A 46 -19.93 18.38 1.03
N LEU A 47 -19.60 18.78 -0.21
CA LEU A 47 -20.13 20.00 -0.81
C LEU A 47 -21.60 19.90 -1.25
N GLY A 48 -22.17 18.68 -1.21
CA GLY A 48 -23.41 18.35 -1.90
C GLY A 48 -23.18 18.05 -3.40
N TYR A 49 -24.05 17.22 -3.99
CA TYR A 49 -23.80 16.57 -5.28
C TYR A 49 -23.51 17.54 -6.45
N GLY A 50 -24.29 18.62 -6.60
CA GLY A 50 -24.08 19.62 -7.65
C GLY A 50 -22.72 20.31 -7.52
N PRO A 51 -22.48 21.03 -6.41
CA PRO A 51 -21.20 21.72 -6.17
C PRO A 51 -19.97 20.80 -6.18
N ALA A 52 -20.09 19.53 -5.71
CA ALA A 52 -18.98 18.58 -5.74
C ALA A 52 -18.54 18.27 -7.18
N ARG A 53 -19.48 18.00 -8.07
CA ARG A 53 -19.20 17.77 -9.50
C ARG A 53 -18.53 18.99 -10.17
N ASP A 54 -19.10 20.18 -9.91
CA ASP A 54 -18.61 21.41 -10.49
C ASP A 54 -17.18 21.72 -10.02
N ALA A 55 -16.91 21.53 -8.73
CA ALA A 55 -15.58 21.68 -8.15
C ALA A 55 -14.59 20.68 -8.74
N LEU A 56 -14.96 19.40 -8.84
CA LEU A 56 -14.11 18.35 -9.38
C LEU A 56 -13.77 18.56 -10.85
N PHE A 57 -14.78 18.82 -11.70
CA PHE A 57 -14.59 19.04 -13.12
C PHE A 57 -13.83 20.34 -13.41
N GLY A 58 -14.08 21.38 -12.61
CA GLY A 58 -13.36 22.65 -12.69
C GLY A 58 -11.88 22.49 -12.30
N TRP A 59 -11.59 21.68 -11.29
CA TRP A 59 -10.22 21.38 -10.87
C TRP A 59 -9.46 20.61 -11.94
N GLU A 60 -10.03 19.53 -12.49
CA GLU A 60 -9.39 18.75 -13.57
C GLU A 60 -9.11 19.62 -14.81
N GLN A 61 -10.09 20.45 -15.23
CA GLN A 61 -9.88 21.40 -16.31
C GLN A 61 -8.76 22.38 -16.02
N ALA A 62 -8.65 22.88 -14.78
CA ALA A 62 -7.60 23.81 -14.40
C ALA A 62 -6.23 23.14 -14.33
N GLN A 63 -6.17 21.91 -13.84
CA GLN A 63 -4.95 21.15 -13.65
C GLN A 63 -4.37 20.64 -14.97
N TYR A 64 -5.23 20.12 -15.87
CA TYR A 64 -4.81 19.43 -17.09
C TYR A 64 -5.19 20.13 -18.39
N GLY A 65 -5.91 21.25 -18.33
CA GLY A 65 -6.41 21.98 -19.51
C GLY A 65 -7.58 21.29 -20.21
N ARG A 66 -8.06 20.17 -19.68
CA ARG A 66 -9.13 19.33 -20.24
C ARG A 66 -9.80 18.51 -19.15
N LEU A 67 -10.99 17.97 -19.47
CA LEU A 67 -11.69 16.97 -18.68
C LEU A 67 -11.65 15.65 -19.44
N ARG A 68 -11.22 14.56 -18.79
CA ARG A 68 -11.08 13.24 -19.40
C ARG A 68 -12.06 12.25 -18.77
N GLY A 69 -12.91 11.65 -19.61
CA GLY A 69 -13.80 10.57 -19.15
C GLY A 69 -13.05 9.28 -18.87
N VAL A 70 -13.10 8.80 -17.62
CA VAL A 70 -12.25 7.71 -17.11
C VAL A 70 -12.47 6.37 -17.81
N TYR A 71 -13.69 6.04 -18.24
CA TYR A 71 -13.96 4.75 -18.90
C TYR A 71 -13.58 4.70 -20.38
N THR A 72 -13.43 5.84 -21.03
CA THR A 72 -13.21 5.83 -22.47
C THR A 72 -11.97 6.62 -22.92
N GLY A 73 -11.36 7.39 -22.03
CA GLY A 73 -10.35 8.34 -22.39
C GLY A 73 -10.85 9.50 -23.28
N MET A 74 -12.17 9.70 -23.41
CA MET A 74 -12.76 10.83 -24.13
C MET A 74 -12.38 12.15 -23.46
N GLU A 75 -11.82 13.09 -24.23
CA GLU A 75 -11.40 14.39 -23.73
C GLU A 75 -12.29 15.51 -24.26
N ILE A 76 -12.63 16.45 -23.38
CA ILE A 76 -13.32 17.70 -23.73
C ILE A 76 -12.63 18.89 -23.04
N VAL A 77 -12.88 20.09 -23.53
CA VAL A 77 -12.49 21.34 -22.89
C VAL A 77 -13.75 22.06 -22.43
N LEU A 78 -13.79 22.43 -21.15
CA LEU A 78 -14.92 23.17 -20.59
C LEU A 78 -14.94 24.62 -21.12
N THR A 79 -16.14 25.14 -21.36
CA THR A 79 -16.35 26.49 -21.82
C THR A 79 -16.06 27.47 -20.66
N PRO A 80 -15.15 28.45 -20.83
CA PRO A 80 -14.84 29.40 -19.77
C PRO A 80 -16.08 30.15 -19.26
N GLY A 81 -16.31 30.08 -17.95
CA GLY A 81 -17.43 30.77 -17.29
C GLY A 81 -18.77 30.04 -17.36
N ALA A 82 -18.85 28.86 -18.01
CA ALA A 82 -20.00 28.00 -17.94
C ALA A 82 -19.99 27.18 -16.62
N ASP A 83 -21.17 26.69 -16.25
CA ASP A 83 -21.30 25.70 -15.17
C ASP A 83 -20.60 24.41 -15.59
N PRO A 84 -19.59 23.93 -14.83
CA PRO A 84 -18.71 22.85 -15.28
C PRO A 84 -19.44 21.54 -15.60
N SER A 85 -20.33 21.08 -14.72
CA SER A 85 -21.00 19.79 -14.91
C SER A 85 -22.08 19.85 -15.99
N SER A 86 -22.77 20.97 -16.15
CA SER A 86 -23.77 21.19 -17.22
C SER A 86 -23.10 21.30 -18.59
N ASP A 87 -21.96 22.00 -18.69
CA ASP A 87 -21.20 22.13 -19.93
C ASP A 87 -20.59 20.76 -20.32
N ALA A 88 -20.04 20.01 -19.37
CA ALA A 88 -19.52 18.66 -19.60
C ALA A 88 -20.63 17.73 -20.14
N PHE A 89 -21.82 17.77 -19.53
CA PHE A 89 -22.96 16.97 -19.96
C PHE A 89 -23.39 17.29 -21.39
N SER A 90 -23.41 18.57 -21.74
CA SER A 90 -23.74 19.01 -23.11
C SER A 90 -22.73 18.51 -24.16
N LYS A 91 -21.50 18.15 -23.72
CA LYS A 91 -20.41 17.63 -24.53
C LYS A 91 -20.24 16.10 -24.41
N GLY A 92 -21.18 15.40 -23.77
CA GLY A 92 -21.22 13.95 -23.70
C GLY A 92 -20.48 13.32 -22.49
N ILE A 93 -20.10 14.11 -21.50
CA ILE A 93 -19.53 13.64 -20.24
C ILE A 93 -20.49 13.91 -19.08
N ASN A 94 -20.78 12.90 -18.27
CA ASN A 94 -21.49 13.02 -17.01
C ASN A 94 -20.63 12.58 -15.82
N THR A 95 -21.25 12.42 -14.67
CA THR A 95 -20.57 11.97 -13.45
C THR A 95 -20.86 10.50 -13.19
N GLU A 96 -19.82 9.71 -13.07
CA GLU A 96 -19.87 8.35 -12.55
C GLU A 96 -19.87 8.36 -11.03
N HIS A 97 -20.72 7.49 -10.44
CA HIS A 97 -20.56 7.04 -9.07
C HIS A 97 -19.96 5.64 -9.10
N THR A 98 -18.68 5.51 -8.80
CA THR A 98 -17.97 4.22 -8.80
C THR A 98 -18.69 3.17 -7.97
N VAL A 99 -19.26 3.56 -6.83
CA VAL A 99 -20.33 2.79 -6.17
C VAL A 99 -21.67 3.41 -6.54
N PRO A 100 -22.56 2.68 -7.23
CA PRO A 100 -23.84 3.24 -7.69
C PRO A 100 -24.73 3.74 -6.55
N ARG A 101 -25.52 4.75 -6.83
CA ARG A 101 -26.47 5.30 -5.84
C ARG A 101 -27.46 4.23 -5.33
N SER A 102 -27.91 3.33 -6.18
CA SER A 102 -28.76 2.20 -5.80
C SER A 102 -28.02 1.12 -4.99
N MET A 103 -26.67 1.15 -5.00
CA MET A 103 -25.82 0.23 -4.26
C MET A 103 -25.17 0.90 -3.02
N GLY A 104 -25.78 1.98 -2.53
CA GLY A 104 -25.43 2.55 -1.22
C GLY A 104 -24.86 3.95 -1.21
N SER A 105 -24.53 4.57 -2.35
CA SER A 105 -24.05 5.96 -2.38
C SER A 105 -25.19 6.96 -2.15
N THR A 106 -25.62 7.07 -0.90
CA THR A 106 -26.70 7.96 -0.46
C THR A 106 -26.22 8.86 0.69
N GLY A 107 -26.92 9.98 0.91
CA GLY A 107 -26.52 10.94 1.94
C GLY A 107 -25.17 11.60 1.61
N MET A 108 -24.20 11.57 2.54
CA MET A 108 -22.88 12.13 2.30
C MET A 108 -22.15 11.39 1.18
N ALA A 109 -22.28 10.07 1.10
CA ALA A 109 -21.65 9.26 0.05
C ALA A 109 -22.07 9.71 -1.36
N GLU A 110 -23.29 10.21 -1.58
CA GLU A 110 -23.74 10.69 -2.90
C GLU A 110 -22.88 11.81 -3.47
N SER A 111 -22.25 12.59 -2.61
CA SER A 111 -21.46 13.77 -2.99
C SER A 111 -19.98 13.68 -2.58
N ASP A 112 -19.52 12.52 -2.14
CA ASP A 112 -18.13 12.29 -1.80
C ASP A 112 -17.27 12.15 -3.06
N MET A 113 -16.34 13.08 -3.25
CA MET A 113 -15.56 13.21 -4.46
C MET A 113 -14.54 12.07 -4.65
N HIS A 114 -14.22 11.29 -3.62
CA HIS A 114 -13.28 10.18 -3.74
C HIS A 114 -13.78 9.04 -4.64
N HIS A 115 -15.09 8.94 -4.87
CA HIS A 115 -15.66 7.95 -5.78
C HIS A 115 -16.53 8.56 -6.91
N LEU A 116 -16.37 9.88 -7.18
CA LEU A 116 -17.02 10.57 -8.30
C LEU A 116 -15.99 10.81 -9.41
N PHE A 117 -16.31 10.44 -10.64
CA PHE A 117 -15.41 10.64 -11.79
C PHE A 117 -16.18 11.16 -13.01
N PRO A 118 -15.52 11.97 -13.88
CA PRO A 118 -16.09 12.27 -15.20
C PRO A 118 -16.09 11.01 -16.07
N THR A 119 -17.16 10.74 -16.78
CA THR A 119 -17.19 9.63 -17.73
C THR A 119 -18.13 9.91 -18.91
N ARG A 120 -17.88 9.25 -20.06
CA ARG A 120 -18.77 9.33 -21.22
C ARG A 120 -20.15 8.76 -20.88
N VAL A 121 -21.21 9.50 -21.28
CA VAL A 121 -22.61 9.18 -20.95
C VAL A 121 -22.97 7.75 -21.35
N GLU A 122 -22.58 7.29 -22.55
CA GLU A 122 -22.93 5.95 -23.03
C GLU A 122 -22.22 4.85 -22.24
N ALA A 123 -20.93 5.00 -21.93
CA ALA A 123 -20.18 4.04 -21.14
C ALA A 123 -20.73 3.96 -19.70
N ASN A 124 -21.08 5.11 -19.10
CA ASN A 124 -21.75 5.16 -17.81
C ASN A 124 -23.11 4.45 -17.84
N SER A 125 -23.87 4.63 -18.91
CA SER A 125 -25.16 3.96 -19.08
C SER A 125 -25.01 2.44 -19.25
N ALA A 126 -23.98 1.98 -19.95
CA ALA A 126 -23.66 0.57 -20.09
C ALA A 126 -23.20 -0.05 -18.76
N ARG A 127 -22.37 0.65 -18.01
CA ARG A 127 -21.99 0.25 -16.66
C ARG A 127 -23.19 0.12 -15.74
N GLY A 128 -24.09 1.08 -15.72
CA GLY A 128 -25.32 1.04 -14.92
C GLY A 128 -25.07 0.79 -13.45
N ASN A 129 -25.60 -0.32 -12.93
CA ASN A 129 -25.39 -0.76 -11.54
C ASN A 129 -24.60 -2.08 -11.46
N SER A 130 -23.96 -2.50 -12.55
CA SER A 130 -23.21 -3.74 -12.61
C SER A 130 -21.97 -3.67 -11.70
N PRO A 131 -21.58 -4.74 -11.02
CA PRO A 131 -20.30 -4.80 -10.36
C PRO A 131 -19.16 -4.71 -11.39
N PHE A 132 -18.00 -4.28 -10.94
CA PHE A 132 -16.78 -4.42 -11.71
C PHE A 132 -16.33 -5.86 -11.74
N ALA A 133 -15.72 -6.29 -12.83
CA ALA A 133 -15.10 -7.59 -12.97
C ALA A 133 -14.16 -7.60 -14.16
N GLU A 134 -13.18 -8.46 -14.13
CA GLU A 134 -12.44 -8.88 -15.33
C GLU A 134 -13.39 -9.65 -16.26
N ILE A 135 -13.44 -9.26 -17.51
CA ILE A 135 -14.32 -9.86 -18.51
C ILE A 135 -13.48 -10.49 -19.60
N PRO A 136 -13.51 -11.83 -19.78
CA PRO A 136 -12.84 -12.42 -20.93
C PRO A 136 -13.34 -11.80 -22.24
N ASP A 137 -12.47 -11.35 -23.13
CA ASP A 137 -12.77 -10.68 -24.40
C ASP A 137 -13.91 -11.34 -25.18
N ALA A 138 -13.95 -12.69 -25.18
CA ALA A 138 -14.96 -13.46 -25.89
C ALA A 138 -16.38 -13.36 -25.27
N GLU A 139 -16.49 -12.89 -24.03
CA GLU A 139 -17.76 -12.70 -23.33
C GLU A 139 -18.25 -11.25 -23.43
N THR A 140 -17.39 -10.32 -23.82
CA THR A 140 -17.71 -8.90 -23.91
C THR A 140 -18.71 -8.62 -25.02
N SER A 141 -19.78 -7.95 -24.66
CA SER A 141 -20.85 -7.60 -25.60
C SER A 141 -20.70 -6.20 -26.20
N GLU A 142 -20.05 -5.29 -25.49
CA GLU A 142 -19.82 -3.92 -25.98
C GLU A 142 -18.51 -3.34 -25.42
N TRP A 143 -17.76 -2.67 -26.28
CA TRP A 143 -16.48 -2.04 -26.04
C TRP A 143 -16.56 -0.52 -26.22
N PHE A 144 -15.89 0.26 -25.33
CA PHE A 144 -15.94 1.73 -25.34
C PHE A 144 -14.56 2.35 -25.30
N ARG A 145 -14.22 3.22 -26.28
CA ARG A 145 -12.98 4.01 -26.28
C ARG A 145 -13.19 5.37 -26.97
N GLY A 146 -12.74 6.45 -26.35
CA GLY A 146 -12.95 7.80 -26.87
C GLY A 146 -14.44 8.08 -27.09
N THR A 147 -14.81 8.37 -28.34
CA THR A 147 -16.21 8.53 -28.77
C THR A 147 -16.76 7.28 -29.51
N ALA A 148 -15.94 6.23 -29.63
CA ALA A 148 -16.32 5.00 -30.33
C ALA A 148 -16.95 3.99 -29.38
N SER A 149 -17.83 3.14 -29.91
CA SER A 149 -18.25 1.87 -29.32
C SER A 149 -18.38 0.79 -30.40
N GLN A 150 -18.16 -0.46 -30.04
CA GLN A 150 -18.28 -1.60 -30.94
C GLN A 150 -18.60 -2.89 -30.17
N SER A 151 -19.18 -3.88 -30.88
CA SER A 151 -19.49 -5.20 -30.30
C SER A 151 -18.45 -6.28 -30.60
N GLY A 152 -17.49 -6.01 -31.47
CA GLY A 152 -16.40 -6.95 -31.80
C GLY A 152 -15.14 -6.62 -31.00
N ILE A 153 -14.32 -7.63 -30.71
CA ILE A 153 -13.05 -7.46 -30.00
C ILE A 153 -12.16 -6.46 -30.75
N PRO A 154 -11.64 -5.42 -30.08
CA PRO A 154 -10.72 -4.46 -30.68
C PRO A 154 -9.44 -5.15 -31.17
N SER A 155 -8.94 -4.75 -32.33
CA SER A 155 -7.70 -5.31 -32.87
C SER A 155 -6.44 -4.52 -32.49
N VAL A 156 -6.58 -3.38 -31.82
CA VAL A 156 -5.49 -2.48 -31.40
C VAL A 156 -5.84 -1.78 -30.10
N ALA A 157 -4.83 -1.57 -29.27
CA ALA A 157 -4.94 -0.85 -28.00
C ALA A 157 -6.12 -1.36 -27.14
N ILE A 158 -6.20 -2.69 -26.97
CA ILE A 158 -7.30 -3.34 -26.26
C ILE A 158 -7.40 -2.82 -24.83
N ASP A 159 -6.29 -2.64 -24.15
CA ASP A 159 -6.17 -2.12 -22.78
C ASP A 159 -6.71 -0.69 -22.61
N GLU A 160 -6.95 0.03 -23.71
CA GLU A 160 -7.56 1.36 -23.70
C GLU A 160 -9.10 1.33 -23.86
N TRP A 161 -9.71 0.15 -23.92
CA TRP A 161 -11.16 0.01 -24.03
C TRP A 161 -11.75 -0.41 -22.67
N SER A 162 -12.89 0.14 -22.32
CA SER A 162 -13.74 -0.45 -21.29
C SER A 162 -14.68 -1.45 -21.92
N GLU A 163 -15.06 -2.45 -21.13
CA GLU A 163 -15.86 -3.60 -21.56
C GLU A 163 -17.17 -3.71 -20.76
N ALA A 164 -18.22 -4.16 -21.41
CA ALA A 164 -19.48 -4.41 -20.77
C ALA A 164 -20.12 -5.72 -21.23
N THR A 165 -20.71 -6.43 -20.27
CA THR A 165 -21.71 -7.46 -20.48
C THR A 165 -23.08 -6.96 -19.99
N SER A 166 -24.09 -7.83 -19.90
CA SER A 166 -25.38 -7.48 -19.34
C SER A 166 -25.37 -7.26 -17.82
N ASP A 167 -24.33 -7.72 -17.12
CA ASP A 167 -24.28 -7.82 -15.66
C ASP A 167 -22.90 -7.48 -15.04
N ARG A 168 -21.88 -7.20 -15.85
CA ARG A 168 -20.52 -6.83 -15.42
C ARG A 168 -19.99 -5.69 -16.26
N PHE A 169 -19.03 -4.95 -15.71
CA PHE A 169 -18.32 -3.88 -16.39
C PHE A 169 -16.84 -3.91 -16.01
N GLU A 170 -15.98 -3.82 -17.01
CA GLU A 170 -14.55 -3.69 -16.85
C GLU A 170 -14.11 -2.30 -17.30
N PRO A 171 -13.47 -1.51 -16.43
CA PRO A 171 -12.89 -0.24 -16.83
C PRO A 171 -11.62 -0.47 -17.67
N ARG A 172 -11.17 0.56 -18.34
CA ARG A 172 -9.84 0.57 -18.99
C ARG A 172 -8.76 0.22 -17.95
N GLU A 173 -7.68 -0.42 -18.40
CA GLU A 173 -6.57 -0.81 -17.53
C GLU A 173 -5.99 0.36 -16.73
N ASP A 174 -5.80 1.52 -17.34
CA ASP A 174 -5.30 2.74 -16.70
C ASP A 174 -6.27 3.41 -15.71
N HIS A 175 -7.41 2.77 -15.42
CA HIS A 175 -8.38 3.20 -14.43
C HIS A 175 -8.86 2.07 -13.49
N ALA A 176 -8.43 0.85 -13.72
CA ALA A 176 -8.87 -0.31 -12.95
C ALA A 176 -8.51 -0.19 -11.46
N GLY A 177 -7.27 0.16 -11.14
CA GLY A 177 -6.81 0.41 -9.77
C GLY A 177 -7.46 1.63 -9.13
N ASN A 178 -7.67 2.71 -9.89
CA ASN A 178 -8.39 3.89 -9.39
C ASN A 178 -9.83 3.55 -9.00
N ALA A 179 -10.53 2.75 -9.81
CA ALA A 179 -11.86 2.26 -9.51
C ALA A 179 -11.86 1.38 -8.26
N ALA A 180 -10.89 0.47 -8.14
CA ALA A 180 -10.72 -0.38 -6.97
C ALA A 180 -10.53 0.45 -5.68
N ARG A 181 -9.61 1.43 -5.68
CA ARG A 181 -9.37 2.31 -4.53
C ARG A 181 -10.58 3.16 -4.15
N ALA A 182 -11.38 3.56 -5.12
CA ALA A 182 -12.63 4.28 -4.87
C ALA A 182 -13.72 3.38 -4.25
N VAL A 183 -13.83 2.11 -4.68
CA VAL A 183 -14.73 1.12 -4.08
C VAL A 183 -14.28 0.75 -2.67
N PHE A 184 -12.99 0.51 -2.45
CA PHE A 184 -12.43 0.21 -1.12
C PHE A 184 -12.65 1.37 -0.14
N TYR A 185 -12.41 2.61 -0.59
CA TYR A 185 -12.72 3.79 0.20
C TYR A 185 -14.18 3.80 0.65
N HIS A 186 -15.11 3.66 -0.28
CA HIS A 186 -16.53 3.64 0.04
C HIS A 186 -16.89 2.50 0.99
N ALA A 187 -16.36 1.30 0.78
CA ALA A 187 -16.62 0.13 1.63
C ALA A 187 -16.03 0.27 3.05
N ALA A 188 -14.92 0.99 3.20
CA ALA A 188 -14.31 1.26 4.50
C ALA A 188 -15.05 2.35 5.26
N VAL A 189 -15.36 3.47 4.60
CA VAL A 189 -15.90 4.68 5.21
C VAL A 189 -17.40 4.58 5.43
N TYR A 190 -18.15 4.05 4.46
CA TYR A 190 -19.61 3.94 4.51
C TYR A 190 -20.07 2.50 4.78
N THR A 191 -21.20 2.35 5.47
CA THR A 191 -21.78 1.03 5.78
C THR A 191 -23.01 0.71 4.92
N THR A 192 -23.22 1.47 3.86
CA THR A 192 -24.45 1.44 3.05
C THR A 192 -24.38 0.52 1.85
N MET A 193 -23.16 0.10 1.44
CA MET A 193 -22.98 -0.81 0.30
C MET A 193 -23.46 -2.22 0.67
N PRO A 194 -24.29 -2.88 -0.16
CA PRO A 194 -24.66 -4.28 0.07
C PRO A 194 -23.43 -5.18 0.02
N THR A 195 -23.30 -6.05 1.02
CA THR A 195 -22.16 -7.00 1.13
C THR A 195 -22.02 -7.85 -0.14
N SER A 196 -23.13 -8.37 -0.67
CA SER A 196 -23.10 -9.18 -1.90
C SER A 196 -22.62 -8.41 -3.14
N PHE A 197 -22.87 -7.11 -3.21
CA PHE A 197 -22.36 -6.28 -4.31
C PHE A 197 -20.86 -6.05 -4.18
N PHE A 198 -20.36 -5.87 -2.97
CA PHE A 198 -18.92 -5.73 -2.70
C PHE A 198 -18.18 -7.05 -2.95
N GLU A 199 -18.68 -8.16 -2.39
CA GLU A 199 -18.06 -9.48 -2.52
C GLU A 199 -18.01 -9.98 -3.97
N ALA A 200 -18.98 -9.60 -4.81
CA ALA A 200 -19.02 -10.01 -6.23
C ALA A 200 -17.87 -9.44 -7.08
N GLN A 201 -17.16 -8.44 -6.59
CA GLN A 201 -16.08 -7.74 -7.31
C GLN A 201 -14.76 -7.71 -6.52
N LEU A 202 -14.73 -8.29 -5.32
CA LEU A 202 -13.62 -8.13 -4.38
C LEU A 202 -12.30 -8.67 -4.92
N ASP A 203 -12.30 -9.85 -5.53
CA ASP A 203 -11.08 -10.51 -6.02
C ASP A 203 -10.44 -9.71 -7.17
N ASP A 204 -11.24 -9.24 -8.14
CA ASP A 204 -10.77 -8.40 -9.23
C ASP A 204 -10.30 -7.02 -8.72
N LEU A 205 -11.00 -6.42 -7.77
CA LEU A 205 -10.59 -5.15 -7.17
C LEU A 205 -9.26 -5.27 -6.42
N LEU A 206 -9.01 -6.37 -5.69
CA LEU A 206 -7.74 -6.61 -4.99
C LEU A 206 -6.59 -6.80 -5.98
N ARG A 207 -6.83 -7.48 -7.10
CA ARG A 207 -5.87 -7.66 -8.17
C ARG A 207 -5.55 -6.32 -8.83
N TRP A 208 -6.53 -5.59 -9.34
CA TRP A 208 -6.36 -4.28 -9.98
C TRP A 208 -5.67 -3.24 -9.08
N HIS A 209 -5.98 -3.26 -7.79
CA HIS A 209 -5.31 -2.38 -6.81
C HIS A 209 -3.80 -2.62 -6.71
N THR A 210 -3.36 -3.85 -6.98
CA THR A 210 -1.95 -4.24 -6.96
C THR A 210 -1.29 -4.00 -8.32
N GLU A 211 -1.98 -4.30 -9.42
CA GLU A 211 -1.45 -4.18 -10.80
C GLU A 211 -1.43 -2.73 -11.29
N ASP A 212 -2.45 -1.93 -10.97
CA ASP A 212 -2.53 -0.49 -11.30
C ASP A 212 -2.37 0.34 -10.01
N VAL A 213 -1.13 0.56 -9.62
CA VAL A 213 -0.78 1.31 -8.39
C VAL A 213 -1.14 2.80 -8.52
N ALA A 214 -1.41 3.45 -7.37
CA ALA A 214 -1.76 4.86 -7.35
C ALA A 214 -0.64 5.72 -7.93
N ASP A 215 -0.95 6.47 -8.98
CA ASP A 215 -0.02 7.36 -9.66
C ASP A 215 0.00 8.78 -9.06
N THR A 216 0.91 9.63 -9.56
CA THR A 216 1.02 11.03 -9.10
C THR A 216 -0.22 11.85 -9.38
N ALA A 217 -1.00 11.54 -10.42
CA ALA A 217 -2.23 12.27 -10.75
C ALA A 217 -3.34 11.90 -9.78
N GLU A 218 -3.47 10.62 -9.43
CA GLU A 218 -4.42 10.16 -8.42
C GLU A 218 -4.07 10.70 -7.03
N ALA A 219 -2.79 10.67 -6.64
CA ALA A 219 -2.33 11.25 -5.38
C ALA A 219 -2.63 12.76 -5.31
N ALA A 220 -2.36 13.52 -6.37
CA ALA A 220 -2.68 14.94 -6.44
C ALA A 220 -4.19 15.19 -6.35
N ARG A 221 -5.01 14.33 -6.96
CA ARG A 221 -6.45 14.38 -6.87
C ARG A 221 -6.94 14.13 -5.45
N SER A 222 -6.43 13.08 -4.80
CA SER A 222 -6.75 12.73 -3.41
C SER A 222 -6.41 13.87 -2.45
N ALA A 223 -5.21 14.43 -2.54
CA ALA A 223 -4.77 15.55 -1.73
C ALA A 223 -5.62 16.82 -1.97
N TRP A 224 -5.99 17.11 -3.22
CA TRP A 224 -6.89 18.22 -3.51
C TRP A 224 -8.29 18.00 -2.93
N ILE A 225 -8.86 16.79 -3.04
CA ILE A 225 -10.16 16.44 -2.45
C ILE A 225 -10.11 16.65 -0.94
N ALA A 226 -9.02 16.30 -0.28
CA ALA A 226 -8.85 16.52 1.17
C ALA A 226 -8.98 18.01 1.54
N THR A 227 -8.56 18.94 0.69
CA THR A 227 -8.78 20.39 0.92
C THR A 227 -10.25 20.79 0.89
N GLN A 228 -11.12 19.97 0.31
CA GLN A 228 -12.56 20.22 0.18
C GLN A 228 -13.41 19.47 1.21
N GLN A 229 -12.99 18.24 1.57
CA GLN A 229 -13.77 17.30 2.38
C GLN A 229 -13.11 16.96 3.72
N GLY A 230 -11.83 17.29 3.92
CA GLY A 230 -11.10 17.10 5.17
C GLY A 230 -10.15 15.90 5.17
N THR A 231 -10.38 14.88 4.35
CA THR A 231 -9.60 13.63 4.34
C THR A 231 -9.17 13.21 2.95
N GLU A 232 -8.01 12.56 2.84
CA GLU A 232 -7.55 11.88 1.63
C GLU A 232 -8.14 10.49 1.52
N ASN A 233 -8.00 9.85 0.36
CA ASN A 233 -8.31 8.44 0.20
C ASN A 233 -7.17 7.60 0.80
N PRO A 234 -7.39 6.84 1.89
CA PRO A 234 -6.33 6.08 2.55
C PRO A 234 -5.77 4.95 1.67
N PHE A 235 -6.52 4.46 0.68
CA PHE A 235 -6.06 3.42 -0.26
C PHE A 235 -5.14 3.98 -1.35
N VAL A 236 -5.05 5.30 -1.49
CA VAL A 236 -4.02 6.00 -2.28
C VAL A 236 -2.75 6.20 -1.46
N LEU A 237 -2.87 6.38 -0.14
CA LEU A 237 -1.75 6.58 0.78
C LEU A 237 -1.03 5.26 1.13
N ASP A 238 -1.78 4.17 1.26
CA ASP A 238 -1.31 2.86 1.70
C ASP A 238 -1.81 1.75 0.77
N SER A 239 -0.94 1.26 -0.10
CA SER A 239 -1.25 0.20 -1.06
C SER A 239 -1.53 -1.16 -0.40
N THR A 240 -1.09 -1.37 0.83
CA THR A 240 -1.31 -2.63 1.57
C THR A 240 -2.68 -2.71 2.22
N LEU A 241 -3.35 -1.55 2.36
CA LEU A 241 -4.55 -1.40 3.20
C LEU A 241 -5.71 -2.29 2.77
N ALA A 242 -6.00 -2.38 1.47
CA ALA A 242 -7.11 -3.16 0.94
C ALA A 242 -6.94 -4.66 1.25
N ARG A 243 -5.75 -5.20 1.00
CA ARG A 243 -5.43 -6.61 1.29
C ARG A 243 -5.48 -6.89 2.80
N ARG A 244 -5.00 -6.00 3.65
CA ARG A 244 -5.06 -6.13 5.11
C ARG A 244 -6.48 -6.08 5.65
N ILE A 245 -7.41 -5.40 4.99
CA ILE A 245 -8.82 -5.34 5.41
C ILE A 245 -9.64 -6.51 4.86
N TRP A 246 -9.53 -6.82 3.57
CA TRP A 246 -10.42 -7.74 2.87
C TRP A 246 -9.73 -8.87 2.13
N GLY A 247 -8.43 -8.85 2.00
CA GLY A 247 -7.71 -9.94 1.37
C GLY A 247 -8.10 -11.27 2.03
N PRO A 248 -7.97 -12.41 1.35
CA PRO A 248 -8.06 -13.68 2.01
C PRO A 248 -7.24 -13.55 3.29
N ALA A 249 -7.83 -13.94 4.41
CA ALA A 249 -7.07 -14.02 5.63
C ALA A 249 -5.87 -14.90 5.28
N GLY A 250 -4.76 -14.26 4.91
CA GLY A 250 -3.48 -14.91 5.05
C GLY A 250 -3.48 -15.46 6.47
N PRO A 251 -2.78 -16.52 6.77
CA PRO A 251 -2.59 -16.92 8.15
C PRO A 251 -2.33 -15.62 8.90
N PRO A 252 -3.04 -15.34 10.03
CA PRO A 252 -2.87 -14.08 10.76
C PRO A 252 -1.38 -13.82 10.80
N PRO A 253 -0.90 -12.58 10.47
CA PRO A 253 0.54 -12.32 10.53
C PRO A 253 1.01 -13.04 11.77
N PRO A 254 1.98 -13.94 11.72
CA PRO A 254 2.33 -14.80 12.83
C PRO A 254 2.32 -13.90 14.04
N PRO A 255 1.62 -14.23 15.14
CA PRO A 255 1.49 -13.35 16.28
C PRO A 255 2.89 -12.85 16.56
N PRO A 256 3.10 -11.52 16.77
CA PRO A 256 4.43 -10.98 16.98
C PRO A 256 5.10 -11.95 17.93
N PRO A 257 6.25 -12.53 17.57
CA PRO A 257 6.77 -13.76 18.17
C PRO A 257 6.60 -13.66 19.68
N THR A 258 5.80 -14.57 20.27
CA THR A 258 5.52 -14.61 21.71
C THR A 258 6.72 -15.16 22.45
N GLY A 259 7.81 -14.48 22.26
CA GLY A 259 9.14 -14.74 22.78
C GLY A 259 10.07 -13.87 22.00
N GLY A 260 10.21 -12.64 22.37
CA GLY A 260 11.25 -11.66 22.12
C GLY A 260 12.31 -11.90 21.02
N SER A 261 11.95 -12.46 19.89
CA SER A 261 12.85 -12.52 18.74
C SER A 261 12.83 -11.16 18.06
N SER A 262 13.90 -10.44 18.30
CA SER A 262 14.07 -9.07 17.86
C SER A 262 14.88 -8.99 16.56
N VAL A 263 15.03 -10.10 15.82
CA VAL A 263 15.75 -10.17 14.53
C VAL A 263 14.75 -10.42 13.42
N TRP A 264 14.89 -9.70 12.30
CA TRP A 264 14.06 -9.84 11.11
C TRP A 264 14.87 -9.67 9.82
N ILE A 265 14.33 -10.13 8.69
CA ILE A 265 14.87 -9.91 7.34
C ILE A 265 14.62 -8.44 6.96
N ASN A 266 15.67 -7.72 6.54
CA ASN A 266 15.69 -6.27 6.37
C ASN A 266 15.92 -5.79 4.93
N GLU A 267 16.72 -6.51 4.16
CA GLU A 267 17.05 -6.23 2.76
C GLU A 267 17.25 -7.54 2.01
N LEU A 268 16.84 -7.59 0.75
CA LEU A 268 16.89 -8.77 -0.10
C LEU A 268 17.31 -8.37 -1.51
N HIS A 269 18.27 -9.10 -2.10
CA HIS A 269 18.66 -8.99 -3.50
C HIS A 269 18.77 -10.38 -4.11
N TYR A 270 17.99 -10.66 -5.20
CA TYR A 270 17.92 -11.97 -5.82
C TYR A 270 17.97 -11.96 -7.35
N ASP A 271 17.77 -10.79 -8.03
CA ASP A 271 17.78 -10.69 -9.49
C ASP A 271 18.27 -9.32 -9.97
N ASP A 272 19.10 -9.30 -11.01
CA ASP A 272 19.54 -8.07 -11.67
C ASP A 272 19.76 -8.24 -13.18
N ALA A 273 20.00 -7.11 -13.86
CA ALA A 273 20.25 -7.07 -15.30
C ALA A 273 21.59 -7.70 -15.65
N GLY A 274 21.66 -8.99 -15.82
CA GLY A 274 22.85 -9.68 -16.33
C GLY A 274 23.17 -10.99 -15.65
N GLY A 275 23.96 -11.00 -14.62
CA GLY A 275 24.55 -12.20 -14.06
C GLY A 275 24.28 -12.43 -12.58
N ASP A 276 23.25 -11.85 -12.01
CA ASP A 276 22.84 -11.98 -10.59
C ASP A 276 24.04 -11.79 -9.65
N ASP A 277 24.67 -10.62 -9.73
CA ASP A 277 25.85 -10.29 -8.97
C ASP A 277 25.50 -9.60 -7.63
N GLY A 278 25.99 -10.14 -6.52
CA GLY A 278 25.84 -9.53 -5.20
C GLY A 278 24.62 -10.00 -4.42
N GLU A 279 23.96 -11.06 -4.87
CA GLU A 279 22.81 -11.67 -4.19
C GLU A 279 23.04 -11.87 -2.69
N GLY A 280 22.01 -11.62 -1.90
CA GLY A 280 22.10 -11.77 -0.47
C GLY A 280 20.89 -11.30 0.31
N VAL A 281 20.97 -11.53 1.60
CA VAL A 281 19.95 -11.22 2.58
C VAL A 281 20.55 -10.46 3.74
N GLU A 282 19.93 -9.36 4.12
CA GLU A 282 20.25 -8.65 5.35
C GLU A 282 19.25 -8.97 6.45
N VAL A 283 19.76 -9.11 7.66
CA VAL A 283 18.93 -9.14 8.87
C VAL A 283 19.19 -7.90 9.72
N ALA A 284 18.15 -7.43 10.41
CA ALA A 284 18.23 -6.33 11.37
C ALA A 284 17.74 -6.76 12.74
N GLY A 285 18.11 -6.00 13.77
CA GLY A 285 17.66 -6.21 15.13
C GLY A 285 18.41 -5.36 16.15
N PRO A 286 18.13 -5.51 17.45
CA PRO A 286 18.83 -4.79 18.51
C PRO A 286 20.33 -5.04 18.51
N ALA A 287 21.09 -3.99 18.69
CA ALA A 287 22.55 -4.04 18.84
C ALA A 287 22.93 -4.97 19.98
N GLY A 288 24.00 -5.72 19.78
CA GLY A 288 24.45 -6.73 20.73
C GLY A 288 23.81 -8.11 20.58
N THR A 289 22.82 -8.27 19.69
CA THR A 289 22.20 -9.58 19.42
C THR A 289 23.19 -10.49 18.69
N SER A 290 23.45 -11.67 19.26
CA SER A 290 24.26 -12.71 18.61
C SER A 290 23.44 -13.43 17.55
N LEU A 291 23.98 -13.55 16.34
CA LEU A 291 23.38 -14.32 15.26
C LEU A 291 23.87 -15.79 15.22
N ALA A 292 24.66 -16.23 16.23
CA ALA A 292 25.07 -17.61 16.34
C ALA A 292 23.86 -18.54 16.57
N GLY A 293 23.73 -19.56 15.72
CA GLY A 293 22.60 -20.50 15.75
C GLY A 293 21.40 -20.08 14.87
N TRP A 294 21.33 -18.85 14.43
CA TRP A 294 20.36 -18.40 13.44
C TRP A 294 20.67 -18.95 12.04
N SER A 295 19.65 -19.12 11.22
CA SER A 295 19.83 -19.53 9.83
C SER A 295 18.74 -18.98 8.91
N LEU A 296 19.06 -18.90 7.60
CA LEU A 296 18.10 -18.69 6.52
C LEU A 296 17.89 -20.03 5.80
N ALA A 297 16.65 -20.46 5.69
CA ALA A 297 16.22 -21.62 4.92
C ALA A 297 15.63 -21.13 3.61
N LEU A 298 16.20 -21.53 2.46
CA LEU A 298 15.85 -21.04 1.12
C LEU A 298 14.99 -22.07 0.40
N TYR A 299 13.86 -21.63 -0.17
CA TYR A 299 12.83 -22.47 -0.75
C TYR A 299 12.57 -22.12 -2.21
N ASN A 300 12.41 -23.17 -3.04
CA ASN A 300 11.91 -23.04 -4.40
C ASN A 300 10.37 -23.20 -4.38
N GLY A 301 9.64 -22.13 -4.67
CA GLY A 301 8.18 -22.14 -4.62
C GLY A 301 7.52 -22.87 -5.79
N SER A 302 8.27 -23.23 -6.87
CA SER A 302 7.72 -24.06 -7.94
C SER A 302 7.68 -25.56 -7.58
N THR A 303 8.51 -25.99 -6.60
CA THR A 303 8.54 -27.36 -6.08
C THR A 303 8.11 -27.43 -4.62
N ASP A 304 7.96 -26.28 -3.95
CA ASP A 304 7.69 -26.13 -2.52
C ASP A 304 8.79 -26.70 -1.61
N GLU A 305 9.98 -27.00 -2.14
CA GLU A 305 11.05 -27.72 -1.43
C GLU A 305 12.18 -26.77 -0.99
N LEU A 306 12.77 -27.11 0.19
CA LEU A 306 14.00 -26.50 0.66
C LEU A 306 15.17 -26.84 -0.26
N TYR A 307 15.88 -25.84 -0.81
CA TYR A 307 17.07 -26.12 -1.63
C TYR A 307 18.40 -25.73 -0.96
N SER A 308 18.39 -24.85 0.06
CA SER A 308 19.62 -24.46 0.76
C SER A 308 19.33 -23.96 2.18
N THR A 309 20.34 -24.00 3.03
CA THR A 309 20.32 -23.38 4.37
C THR A 309 21.61 -22.65 4.63
N ILE A 310 21.54 -21.40 5.05
CA ILE A 310 22.65 -20.52 5.34
C ILE A 310 22.71 -20.25 6.84
N ALA A 311 23.77 -20.68 7.50
CA ALA A 311 23.99 -20.35 8.90
C ALA A 311 24.44 -18.89 9.05
N LEU A 312 23.74 -18.14 9.91
CA LEU A 312 24.10 -16.77 10.24
C LEU A 312 25.19 -16.76 11.35
N SER A 313 25.93 -15.66 11.42
CA SER A 313 27.00 -15.52 12.41
C SER A 313 27.31 -14.06 12.68
N GLY A 314 28.05 -13.80 13.76
CA GLY A 314 28.41 -12.43 14.16
C GLY A 314 27.48 -11.88 15.23
N THR A 315 27.57 -10.60 15.44
CA THR A 315 26.77 -9.84 16.41
C THR A 315 26.36 -8.53 15.76
N LEU A 316 25.10 -8.16 15.86
CA LEU A 316 24.59 -6.88 15.34
C LEU A 316 25.27 -5.72 16.07
N ALA A 317 25.92 -4.84 15.30
CA ALA A 317 26.55 -3.64 15.84
C ALA A 317 25.49 -2.54 16.07
N ASP A 318 25.74 -1.62 16.98
CA ASP A 318 24.93 -0.40 17.07
C ASP A 318 25.29 0.53 15.90
N GLN A 319 24.39 0.61 14.93
CA GLN A 319 24.51 1.48 13.76
C GLN A 319 23.57 2.68 13.85
N GLN A 320 22.42 2.52 14.52
CA GLN A 320 21.45 3.58 14.70
C GLN A 320 20.54 3.28 15.90
N ASN A 321 20.58 4.14 16.92
CA ASN A 321 19.64 4.15 18.07
C ASN A 321 19.46 2.79 18.79
N GLY A 322 20.56 2.00 18.91
CA GLY A 322 20.52 0.69 19.56
C GLY A 322 20.11 -0.46 18.65
N PHE A 323 20.07 -0.25 17.34
CA PHE A 323 19.82 -1.27 16.33
C PHE A 323 20.96 -1.35 15.33
N GLY A 324 21.04 -2.48 14.65
CA GLY A 324 21.99 -2.68 13.57
C GLY A 324 21.58 -3.78 12.61
N THR A 325 22.30 -3.88 11.51
CA THR A 325 22.08 -4.80 10.41
C THR A 325 23.30 -5.67 10.15
N ALA A 326 23.09 -6.80 9.49
CA ALA A 326 24.14 -7.67 9.01
C ALA A 326 23.76 -8.31 7.67
N TRP A 327 24.60 -8.13 6.66
CA TRP A 327 24.42 -8.69 5.31
C TRP A 327 25.07 -10.07 5.20
N PHE A 328 24.36 -11.00 4.57
CA PHE A 328 24.82 -12.35 4.27
C PHE A 328 24.75 -12.60 2.77
N ALA A 329 25.91 -12.64 2.11
CA ALA A 329 25.97 -13.01 0.71
C ALA A 329 25.40 -14.41 0.49
N THR A 330 24.49 -14.53 -0.44
CA THR A 330 23.69 -15.74 -0.69
C THR A 330 23.68 -16.05 -2.18
N PRO A 331 24.82 -16.36 -2.79
CA PRO A 331 24.90 -16.60 -4.23
C PRO A 331 24.06 -17.82 -4.63
N GLY A 332 23.26 -17.66 -5.69
CA GLY A 332 22.32 -18.66 -6.18
C GLY A 332 20.98 -18.61 -5.43
N LEU A 333 20.62 -17.45 -4.90
CA LEU A 333 19.27 -17.18 -4.45
C LEU A 333 18.35 -17.24 -5.69
N GLN A 334 17.31 -18.07 -5.63
CA GLN A 334 16.48 -18.31 -6.81
C GLN A 334 15.58 -17.11 -7.09
N ASN A 335 15.35 -16.84 -8.37
CA ASN A 335 14.55 -15.74 -8.90
C ASN A 335 13.31 -16.23 -9.66
N GLY A 336 12.82 -17.41 -9.35
CA GLY A 336 11.58 -17.95 -9.91
C GLY A 336 10.33 -17.37 -9.22
N SER A 337 9.20 -17.42 -9.90
CA SER A 337 7.91 -16.94 -9.39
C SER A 337 7.02 -18.12 -8.95
N PRO A 338 6.68 -18.27 -7.65
CA PRO A 338 7.27 -17.62 -6.49
C PRO A 338 8.52 -18.34 -5.96
N ASP A 339 9.43 -17.62 -5.27
CA ASP A 339 10.46 -18.21 -4.43
C ASP A 339 10.50 -17.51 -3.07
N GLY A 340 11.25 -18.04 -2.09
CA GLY A 340 11.22 -17.46 -0.76
C GLY A 340 12.24 -18.01 0.23
N LEU A 341 12.21 -17.44 1.44
CA LEU A 341 13.16 -17.78 2.50
C LEU A 341 12.53 -17.66 3.89
N ALA A 342 12.95 -18.53 4.80
CA ALA A 342 12.58 -18.47 6.20
C ALA A 342 13.76 -18.08 7.09
N LEU A 343 13.55 -17.18 8.05
CA LEU A 343 14.48 -16.86 9.12
C LEU A 343 14.18 -17.78 10.30
N ILE A 344 15.17 -18.54 10.73
CA ILE A 344 15.08 -19.57 11.77
C ILE A 344 15.93 -19.14 12.96
N ASP A 345 15.37 -19.19 14.17
CA ASP A 345 16.08 -18.89 15.40
C ASP A 345 16.97 -20.04 15.89
N PRO A 346 17.79 -19.85 16.93
CA PRO A 346 18.66 -20.90 17.48
C PRO A 346 17.89 -22.11 18.07
N GLU A 347 16.62 -21.96 18.42
CA GLU A 347 15.74 -22.98 18.93
C GLU A 347 15.07 -23.79 17.80
N GLY A 348 15.23 -23.37 16.54
CA GLY A 348 14.68 -23.99 15.35
C GLY A 348 13.25 -23.50 15.02
N ALA A 349 12.79 -22.43 15.66
CA ALA A 349 11.49 -21.83 15.32
C ALA A 349 11.58 -20.93 14.08
N VAL A 350 10.56 -20.97 13.25
CA VAL A 350 10.38 -20.06 12.12
C VAL A 350 9.96 -18.69 12.65
N ILE A 351 10.82 -17.71 12.48
CA ILE A 351 10.55 -16.32 12.89
C ILE A 351 9.84 -15.54 11.78
N GLN A 352 10.26 -15.76 10.54
CA GLN A 352 9.63 -15.22 9.35
C GLN A 352 9.71 -16.26 8.25
N PHE A 353 8.67 -16.36 7.42
CA PHE A 353 8.71 -17.08 6.17
C PHE A 353 8.17 -16.15 5.09
N LEU A 354 9.08 -15.55 4.33
CA LEU A 354 8.81 -14.55 3.31
C LEU A 354 8.99 -15.14 1.92
N SER A 355 8.24 -14.62 0.96
CA SER A 355 8.38 -14.92 -0.47
C SER A 355 8.29 -13.64 -1.27
N TYR A 356 8.70 -13.71 -2.52
CA TYR A 356 8.55 -12.69 -3.54
C TYR A 356 7.88 -13.29 -4.75
N GLU A 357 7.17 -12.45 -5.53
CA GLU A 357 6.45 -12.83 -6.75
C GLU A 357 5.36 -13.91 -6.53
N GLY A 358 4.73 -13.89 -5.34
CA GLY A 358 3.65 -14.77 -4.95
C GLY A 358 3.89 -15.55 -3.67
N THR A 359 2.98 -16.47 -3.33
CA THR A 359 3.03 -17.28 -2.10
C THR A 359 3.05 -18.76 -2.43
N PHE A 360 3.65 -19.58 -1.55
CA PHE A 360 3.64 -21.05 -1.62
C PHE A 360 3.64 -21.65 -0.22
N THR A 361 3.40 -22.96 -0.13
CA THR A 361 3.43 -23.67 1.16
C THR A 361 4.59 -24.65 1.16
N ALA A 362 5.55 -24.48 2.07
CA ALA A 362 6.73 -25.34 2.14
C ALA A 362 6.36 -26.81 2.35
N ALA A 363 6.89 -27.69 1.50
CA ALA A 363 6.65 -29.12 1.57
C ALA A 363 7.56 -29.82 2.60
N ASP A 364 8.73 -29.25 2.87
CA ASP A 364 9.75 -29.80 3.76
C ASP A 364 10.56 -28.72 4.50
N GLY A 365 11.65 -29.10 5.15
CA GLY A 365 12.52 -28.18 5.86
C GLY A 365 11.89 -27.59 7.14
N PRO A 366 12.50 -26.54 7.71
CA PRO A 366 12.03 -25.91 8.95
C PRO A 366 10.61 -25.32 8.85
N ALA A 367 10.22 -24.77 7.68
CA ALA A 367 8.91 -24.16 7.46
C ALA A 367 7.87 -25.15 6.90
N ALA A 368 8.11 -26.47 6.96
CA ALA A 368 7.20 -27.47 6.40
C ALA A 368 5.76 -27.31 6.88
N GLY A 369 4.83 -27.16 5.91
CA GLY A 369 3.41 -26.93 6.16
C GLY A 369 3.03 -25.47 6.44
N GLU A 370 3.98 -24.55 6.52
CA GLU A 370 3.72 -23.13 6.61
C GLU A 370 3.61 -22.50 5.21
N THR A 371 2.75 -21.51 5.08
CA THR A 371 2.60 -20.72 3.84
C THR A 371 3.40 -19.42 3.96
N SER A 372 4.21 -19.11 2.96
CA SER A 372 5.01 -17.90 2.92
C SER A 372 4.15 -16.63 2.85
N VAL A 373 4.70 -15.53 3.32
CA VAL A 373 4.12 -14.19 3.16
C VAL A 373 4.84 -13.48 2.03
N ASP A 374 4.12 -13.17 0.97
CA ASP A 374 4.64 -12.36 -0.14
C ASP A 374 4.96 -10.95 0.35
N ILE A 375 6.19 -10.49 0.10
CA ILE A 375 6.64 -9.14 0.49
C ILE A 375 6.01 -8.04 -0.36
N GLY A 376 5.39 -8.40 -1.50
CA GLY A 376 4.61 -7.49 -2.35
C GLY A 376 5.44 -6.52 -3.19
N VAL A 377 6.74 -6.75 -3.29
CA VAL A 377 7.68 -6.08 -4.20
C VAL A 377 8.60 -7.12 -4.81
N GLU A 378 9.11 -6.84 -6.01
CA GLU A 378 9.91 -7.78 -6.79
C GLU A 378 11.11 -7.11 -7.45
N GLU A 379 12.10 -7.88 -7.86
CA GLU A 379 13.22 -7.47 -8.71
C GLU A 379 12.99 -8.04 -10.12
N PRO A 380 12.48 -7.22 -11.08
CA PRO A 380 12.44 -7.62 -12.47
C PRO A 380 13.83 -7.95 -13.02
N GLY A 381 13.95 -8.91 -13.95
CA GLY A 381 15.24 -9.32 -14.54
C GLY A 381 15.99 -8.23 -15.33
N ASP A 382 15.52 -6.99 -15.35
CA ASP A 382 16.20 -5.78 -15.81
C ASP A 382 16.52 -4.80 -14.68
N THR A 383 16.38 -5.22 -13.43
CA THR A 383 16.79 -4.45 -12.24
C THR A 383 18.24 -4.00 -12.38
N PRO A 384 18.57 -2.71 -12.26
CA PRO A 384 19.94 -2.24 -12.34
C PRO A 384 20.85 -2.87 -11.27
N GLU A 385 22.06 -3.29 -11.65
CA GLU A 385 23.06 -3.80 -10.71
C GLU A 385 23.20 -2.91 -9.47
N GLY A 386 23.27 -3.53 -8.27
CA GLY A 386 23.45 -2.85 -6.99
C GLY A 386 22.17 -2.23 -6.43
N GLN A 387 21.01 -2.62 -6.93
CA GLN A 387 19.73 -2.37 -6.29
C GLN A 387 19.28 -3.58 -5.47
N SER A 388 18.29 -3.38 -4.60
CA SER A 388 17.71 -4.39 -3.71
C SER A 388 16.30 -4.01 -3.26
N LEU A 389 15.58 -4.99 -2.74
CA LEU A 389 14.32 -4.77 -2.03
C LEU A 389 14.62 -4.48 -0.56
N GLN A 390 14.07 -3.41 0.00
CA GLN A 390 14.44 -2.88 1.30
C GLN A 390 13.24 -2.57 2.17
N LEU A 391 13.39 -2.77 3.48
CA LEU A 391 12.45 -2.21 4.45
C LEU A 391 12.72 -0.71 4.65
N THR A 392 11.67 0.09 4.60
CA THR A 392 11.69 1.54 4.85
C THR A 392 10.62 1.92 5.87
N GLY A 393 10.80 3.04 6.55
CA GLY A 393 9.91 3.49 7.61
C GLY A 393 10.64 3.89 8.89
N THR A 394 9.90 4.07 9.97
CA THR A 394 10.46 4.48 11.28
C THR A 394 9.83 3.63 12.38
N GLY A 395 10.68 2.99 13.22
CA GLY A 395 10.21 2.16 14.32
C GLY A 395 11.28 1.28 14.93
N ASP A 396 10.87 0.31 15.75
CA ASP A 396 11.77 -0.61 16.47
C ASP A 396 11.41 -2.10 16.28
N ALA A 397 10.42 -2.40 15.44
CA ALA A 397 9.97 -3.75 15.12
C ALA A 397 9.70 -3.91 13.62
N TYR A 398 9.79 -5.14 13.10
CA TYR A 398 9.52 -5.46 11.69
C TYR A 398 8.22 -4.84 11.16
N ALA A 399 7.17 -4.87 11.99
CA ALA A 399 5.84 -4.37 11.63
C ALA A 399 5.75 -2.84 11.42
N ASP A 400 6.78 -2.09 11.83
CA ASP A 400 6.86 -0.64 11.66
C ASP A 400 7.42 -0.24 10.30
N PHE A 401 7.93 -1.21 9.54
CA PHE A 401 8.57 -1.00 8.25
C PHE A 401 7.75 -1.63 7.12
N ALA A 402 7.93 -1.10 5.92
CA ALA A 402 7.31 -1.62 4.71
C ALA A 402 8.38 -1.97 3.67
N TRP A 403 8.19 -3.08 2.97
CA TRP A 403 9.01 -3.46 1.83
C TRP A 403 8.84 -2.46 0.68
N THR A 404 9.94 -2.08 0.08
CA THR A 404 10.02 -1.08 -0.99
C THR A 404 11.19 -1.43 -1.90
N GLY A 405 11.09 -1.11 -3.17
CA GLY A 405 12.21 -1.27 -4.12
C GLY A 405 11.75 -1.75 -5.49
N PRO A 406 12.73 -2.01 -6.37
CA PRO A 406 14.17 -1.93 -6.15
C PRO A 406 14.71 -0.52 -5.87
N LEU A 407 15.61 -0.40 -4.88
CA LEU A 407 16.32 0.82 -4.50
C LEU A 407 17.84 0.57 -4.50
N ALA A 408 18.65 1.63 -4.45
CA ALA A 408 20.09 1.46 -4.30
C ALA A 408 20.40 0.66 -3.03
N GLY A 409 21.08 -0.47 -3.17
CA GLY A 409 21.38 -1.41 -2.09
C GLY A 409 22.22 -0.78 -0.97
N SER A 410 22.03 -1.26 0.25
CA SER A 410 22.73 -0.79 1.45
C SER A 410 23.33 -1.93 2.30
N PRO A 411 23.96 -2.96 1.70
CA PRO A 411 24.35 -4.18 2.39
C PRO A 411 25.23 -3.90 3.62
N GLY A 412 24.77 -4.35 4.79
CA GLY A 412 25.44 -4.17 6.08
C GLY A 412 25.28 -2.77 6.69
N GLN A 413 24.33 -1.97 6.21
CA GLN A 413 23.98 -0.64 6.74
C GLN A 413 22.46 -0.46 6.79
N PRO A 414 21.91 0.35 7.72
CA PRO A 414 20.49 0.68 7.69
C PRO A 414 20.05 1.20 6.31
N ASN A 415 18.91 0.75 5.83
CA ASN A 415 18.41 1.08 4.51
C ASN A 415 18.15 2.58 4.31
N ALA A 416 18.27 3.05 3.08
CA ALA A 416 17.89 4.42 2.73
C ALA A 416 16.38 4.63 3.00
N GLY A 417 16.06 5.60 3.88
CA GLY A 417 14.67 5.83 4.30
C GLY A 417 14.19 4.95 5.46
N GLN A 418 15.06 4.14 6.05
CA GLN A 418 14.81 3.44 7.31
C GLN A 418 15.36 4.24 8.49
N THR A 419 14.56 4.37 9.56
CA THR A 419 14.99 4.99 10.81
C THR A 419 14.61 4.06 11.95
N PHE A 420 15.63 3.52 12.65
CA PHE A 420 15.37 2.76 13.88
C PHE A 420 15.09 3.71 15.03
N GLU A 421 14.01 3.46 15.76
CA GLU A 421 13.68 4.14 17.00
C GLU A 421 14.03 3.21 18.16
N GLY A 422 15.16 3.48 18.84
CA GLY A 422 15.49 2.78 20.07
C GLY A 422 14.46 3.04 21.16
N ALA A 423 14.21 2.06 22.02
CA ALA A 423 13.47 2.32 23.25
C ALA A 423 14.12 3.54 23.96
N PRO A 424 13.33 4.48 24.47
CA PRO A 424 13.89 5.57 25.25
C PRO A 424 14.80 4.96 26.34
N PRO A 425 16.02 5.51 26.56
CA PRO A 425 16.92 4.96 27.56
C PRO A 425 16.12 4.73 28.85
N PRO A 426 16.26 3.56 29.50
CA PRO A 426 15.55 3.32 30.75
C PRO A 426 15.79 4.53 31.64
N PRO A 427 14.77 5.04 32.33
CA PRO A 427 14.96 6.17 33.23
C PRO A 427 16.16 5.83 34.10
N PRO A 428 17.11 6.77 34.30
CA PRO A 428 18.31 6.48 35.03
C PRO A 428 17.91 5.71 36.28
N ALA A 429 18.50 4.54 36.48
CA ALA A 429 18.13 3.66 37.57
C ALA A 429 18.09 4.58 38.82
N GLU A 430 16.91 4.74 39.40
CA GLU A 430 16.80 5.52 40.60
C GLU A 430 17.73 4.85 41.60
N THR A 431 18.93 5.42 41.75
CA THR A 431 19.85 5.01 42.78
C THR A 431 19.20 5.43 44.07
N ALA A 432 18.33 4.57 44.59
CA ALA A 432 17.86 4.72 45.94
C ALA A 432 19.08 4.53 46.84
N TRP A 433 19.49 5.60 47.46
CA TRP A 433 20.48 5.55 48.53
C TRP A 433 19.77 5.62 49.87
N ILE A 434 20.32 4.95 50.87
CA ILE A 434 19.90 5.07 52.24
C ILE A 434 20.34 6.49 52.72
N ASN A 435 19.38 7.37 52.91
CA ASN A 435 19.64 8.76 53.29
C ASN A 435 19.75 8.94 54.80
N GLU A 436 19.13 8.08 55.60
CA GLU A 436 19.17 8.13 57.03
C GLU A 436 19.09 6.70 57.60
N ILE A 437 19.90 6.42 58.57
CA ILE A 437 19.89 5.22 59.39
C ILE A 437 19.82 5.65 60.84
N HIS A 438 18.80 5.22 61.57
CA HIS A 438 18.72 5.33 63.02
C HIS A 438 18.91 3.94 63.60
N TYR A 439 20.04 3.74 64.32
CA TYR A 439 20.39 2.39 64.78
C TYR A 439 20.57 2.25 66.29
N ASP A 440 20.64 3.37 67.06
CA ASP A 440 20.77 3.33 68.52
C ASP A 440 20.18 4.57 69.18
N ASN A 441 19.48 4.38 70.28
CA ASN A 441 18.88 5.43 71.13
C ASN A 441 19.46 5.37 72.53
N ALA A 442 19.57 6.53 73.24
CA ALA A 442 19.85 6.54 74.65
C ALA A 442 18.66 5.98 75.44
N GLY A 443 18.65 4.71 75.74
CA GLY A 443 17.59 4.00 76.42
C GLY A 443 17.16 2.72 75.74
N ARG A 444 15.86 2.42 75.71
CA ARG A 444 15.35 1.23 74.90
C ARG A 444 15.20 1.66 73.47
N ASP A 445 15.70 0.76 72.60
CA ASP A 445 15.54 0.89 71.16
C ASP A 445 14.05 0.93 70.80
N GLN A 446 13.60 2.06 70.27
CA GLN A 446 12.24 2.23 69.77
C GLN A 446 12.31 2.83 68.38
N ASN A 447 11.66 2.18 67.41
CA ASN A 447 11.58 2.58 66.01
C ASN A 447 12.87 2.32 65.16
N GLU A 448 13.54 1.20 65.36
CA GLU A 448 14.55 0.71 64.43
C GLU A 448 13.99 0.36 63.05
#